data_8ce83eceb37d40f2232085ad3d0a0027
#
_entry.id   8ce83eceb37d40f2232085ad3d0a0027
#
_cell.length_a   1.000
_cell.length_b   1.000
_cell.length_c   1.000
_cell.angle_alpha   90.00
_cell.angle_beta   90.00
_cell.angle_gamma   90.00
#
_symmetry.space_group_name_H-M   'P 1'
#
loop_
_entity.id
_entity.type
_entity.pdbx_description
1 polymer ?
#
loop_
_entity_poly.entity_id
_entity_poly.type
_entity_poly.pdbx_seq_one_letter_code
_entity_poly.pdbx_strand_id
1 'polypeptide(L)'
;YLEGADGRLIQSIKSYLANPDFTSTNIYSSRFTLENLVGFVVAGMIDTTPFAGDLIAQLRETPVVVGRPARFVRNSLGQASDAADTFAVGRLAAALKGAGLPDVQFEFEPVAAAFAYEQTLTHDELVLIGDFGGGTSDFCLLHVGPGMRDVKNRAETIIAVSGVGLAGDAFDARIVEHCIAPQLGKGTSYKSGDKDLPTPSWIYDSLKRWHQLSFLNTYKTRKMLEDIGPVSQAPDDIAALLHLIVENRGFDMYRSVEAAKVRLSASDSTLLEFKSGLINIESNVARADFDAWIAPELGEIANCVDKLLDDAGMSATKIDRVFLTGGSSFIPAVRDIFAERFGQEKLAGGGELTSVATGLALSARQRFSA
;
A
#
# COMPACT_ATOMS: atom_id res chain seq x y z
N TYR A 1 -5.71 0.29 20.73
CA TYR A 1 -5.07 -0.94 20.31
C TYR A 1 -3.70 -1.11 20.93
N LEU A 2 -2.80 -0.14 20.78
CA LEU A 2 -1.46 -0.17 21.40
C LEU A 2 -1.51 -0.04 22.93
N GLU A 3 -2.60 0.51 23.45
CA GLU A 3 -2.83 0.72 24.90
C GLU A 3 -3.96 -0.17 25.47
N GLY A 4 -4.38 -1.21 24.72
CA GLY A 4 -5.46 -2.11 25.15
C GLY A 4 -6.87 -1.48 25.05
N ALA A 5 -7.03 -0.41 24.29
CA ALA A 5 -8.33 0.21 24.08
C ALA A 5 -9.24 -0.71 23.26
N ASP A 6 -10.49 -0.87 23.70
CA ASP A 6 -11.52 -1.57 22.94
C ASP A 6 -11.79 -0.82 21.63
N GLY A 7 -11.69 -1.53 20.50
CA GLY A 7 -11.92 -0.92 19.19
C GLY A 7 -11.78 -1.91 18.05
N ARG A 8 -12.19 -1.48 16.86
CA ARG A 8 -11.96 -2.19 15.62
C ARG A 8 -10.88 -1.49 14.81
N LEU A 9 -9.77 -2.16 14.58
CA LEU A 9 -8.71 -1.66 13.71
C LEU A 9 -9.18 -1.71 12.25
N ILE A 10 -9.15 -0.56 11.57
CA ILE A 10 -9.44 -0.42 10.15
C ILE A 10 -8.16 0.04 9.48
N GLN A 11 -7.68 -0.75 8.52
CA GLN A 11 -6.41 -0.54 7.84
C GLN A 11 -6.61 -0.44 6.33
N SER A 12 -5.63 0.16 5.63
CA SER A 12 -5.63 0.30 4.16
C SER A 12 -6.95 0.81 3.60
N ILE A 13 -7.54 1.81 4.26
CA ILE A 13 -8.84 2.35 3.88
C ILE A 13 -8.85 2.88 2.43
N LYS A 14 -7.70 3.32 1.92
CA LYS A 14 -7.47 3.73 0.53
C LYS A 14 -7.82 2.61 -0.47
N SER A 15 -7.57 1.34 -0.12
CA SER A 15 -7.84 0.17 -0.96
C SER A 15 -9.34 -0.06 -1.24
N TYR A 16 -10.22 0.52 -0.43
CA TYR A 16 -11.66 0.40 -0.60
C TYR A 16 -12.29 1.54 -1.41
N LEU A 17 -11.56 2.62 -1.69
CA LEU A 17 -12.12 3.79 -2.36
C LEU A 17 -12.69 3.46 -3.74
N ALA A 18 -12.02 2.62 -4.52
CA ALA A 18 -12.49 2.20 -5.84
C ALA A 18 -13.50 1.04 -5.82
N ASN A 19 -13.87 0.53 -4.63
CA ASN A 19 -14.80 -0.57 -4.50
C ASN A 19 -16.25 -0.08 -4.35
N PRO A 20 -17.12 -0.23 -5.35
CA PRO A 20 -18.51 0.21 -5.27
C PRO A 20 -19.34 -0.63 -4.29
N ASP A 21 -18.96 -1.88 -4.03
CA ASP A 21 -19.70 -2.80 -3.16
C ASP A 21 -19.47 -2.49 -1.68
N PHE A 22 -18.36 -1.83 -1.35
CA PHE A 22 -18.10 -1.39 0.02
C PHE A 22 -18.66 0.00 0.27
N THR A 23 -19.90 0.07 0.74
CA THR A 23 -20.59 1.35 1.00
C THR A 23 -20.51 1.78 2.46
N SER A 24 -20.52 0.83 3.40
CA SER A 24 -20.51 1.13 4.83
C SER A 24 -20.09 -0.09 5.65
N THR A 25 -19.73 0.17 6.90
CA THR A 25 -19.45 -0.86 7.90
C THR A 25 -19.99 -0.47 9.24
N ASN A 26 -20.27 -1.45 10.13
CA ASN A 26 -20.68 -1.19 11.49
C ASN A 26 -19.47 -1.18 12.42
N ILE A 27 -19.36 -0.16 13.25
CA ILE A 27 -18.41 -0.08 14.35
C ILE A 27 -19.26 0.07 15.62
N TYR A 28 -19.23 -0.94 16.47
CA TYR A 28 -20.19 -1.12 17.57
C TYR A 28 -21.64 -1.07 17.04
N SER A 29 -22.47 -0.21 17.60
CA SER A 29 -23.88 -0.03 17.21
C SER A 29 -24.09 1.00 16.09
N SER A 30 -23.04 1.68 15.64
CA SER A 30 -23.12 2.77 14.67
C SER A 30 -22.66 2.35 13.29
N ARG A 31 -23.35 2.82 12.25
CA ARG A 31 -23.00 2.58 10.85
C ARG A 31 -22.22 3.75 10.30
N PHE A 32 -21.06 3.45 9.70
CA PHE A 32 -20.16 4.43 9.07
C PHE A 32 -19.99 4.13 7.59
N THR A 33 -20.06 5.15 6.76
CA THR A 33 -19.67 5.03 5.35
C THR A 33 -18.15 5.07 5.23
N LEU A 34 -17.61 4.68 4.07
CA LEU A 34 -16.17 4.77 3.82
C LEU A 34 -15.69 6.23 3.89
N GLU A 35 -16.49 7.15 3.35
CA GLU A 35 -16.21 8.59 3.38
C GLU A 35 -16.12 9.12 4.80
N ASN A 36 -17.01 8.67 5.71
CA ASN A 36 -16.92 9.03 7.13
C ASN A 36 -15.60 8.54 7.76
N LEU A 37 -15.19 7.31 7.46
CA LEU A 37 -13.98 6.73 8.04
C LEU A 37 -12.72 7.43 7.52
N VAL A 38 -12.65 7.73 6.23
CA VAL A 38 -11.54 8.52 5.66
C VAL A 38 -11.53 9.92 6.26
N GLY A 39 -12.69 10.55 6.37
CA GLY A 39 -12.83 11.87 6.99
C GLY A 39 -12.33 11.88 8.44
N PHE A 40 -12.63 10.85 9.24
CA PHE A 40 -12.12 10.73 10.62
C PHE A 40 -10.61 10.60 10.68
N VAL A 41 -10.01 9.80 9.77
CA VAL A 41 -8.54 9.68 9.71
C VAL A 41 -7.91 11.04 9.41
N VAL A 42 -8.42 11.75 8.41
CA VAL A 42 -7.91 13.07 8.01
C VAL A 42 -8.10 14.10 9.14
N ALA A 43 -9.28 14.17 9.74
CA ALA A 43 -9.56 15.07 10.86
C ALA A 43 -8.62 14.76 12.05
N GLY A 44 -8.46 13.47 12.40
CA GLY A 44 -7.54 13.07 13.47
C GLY A 44 -6.08 13.43 13.18
N MET A 45 -5.63 13.33 11.93
CA MET A 45 -4.28 13.78 11.54
C MET A 45 -4.12 15.29 11.71
N ILE A 46 -5.13 16.07 11.33
CA ILE A 46 -5.11 17.53 11.49
C ILE A 46 -5.12 17.90 12.98
N ASP A 47 -6.00 17.28 13.77
CA ASP A 47 -6.16 17.59 15.20
C ASP A 47 -4.94 17.21 16.06
N THR A 48 -4.15 16.23 15.63
CA THR A 48 -2.95 15.78 16.35
C THR A 48 -1.68 16.56 15.97
N THR A 49 -1.76 17.48 15.00
CA THR A 49 -0.58 18.30 14.65
C THR A 49 -0.28 19.34 15.73
N PRO A 50 0.99 19.70 15.97
CA PRO A 50 1.37 20.69 16.98
C PRO A 50 0.73 22.08 16.77
N PHE A 51 0.18 22.37 15.59
CA PHE A 51 -0.42 23.64 15.19
C PHE A 51 -1.91 23.50 14.84
N ALA A 52 -2.62 22.51 15.42
CA ALA A 52 -3.97 22.14 15.02
C ALA A 52 -4.95 23.32 14.96
N GLY A 53 -4.97 24.20 15.96
CA GLY A 53 -5.93 25.32 16.03
C GLY A 53 -5.78 26.33 14.88
N ASP A 54 -4.57 26.76 14.60
CA ASP A 54 -4.28 27.71 13.53
C ASP A 54 -4.38 27.05 12.15
N LEU A 55 -3.95 25.77 12.05
CA LEU A 55 -3.97 25.02 10.81
C LEU A 55 -5.41 24.79 10.31
N ILE A 56 -6.34 24.41 11.17
CA ILE A 56 -7.74 24.18 10.78
C ILE A 56 -8.37 25.48 10.24
N ALA A 57 -8.11 26.61 10.88
CA ALA A 57 -8.61 27.90 10.41
C ALA A 57 -8.05 28.24 9.02
N GLN A 58 -6.75 28.04 8.81
CA GLN A 58 -6.07 28.28 7.52
C GLN A 58 -6.55 27.32 6.43
N LEU A 59 -6.69 26.02 6.72
CA LEU A 59 -7.12 25.01 5.74
C LEU A 59 -8.54 25.22 5.23
N ARG A 60 -9.40 25.91 5.99
CA ARG A 60 -10.77 26.28 5.56
C ARG A 60 -10.78 27.42 4.53
N GLU A 61 -9.75 28.25 4.53
CA GLU A 61 -9.64 29.44 3.70
C GLU A 61 -8.59 29.30 2.59
N THR A 62 -7.77 28.26 2.65
CA THR A 62 -6.66 28.02 1.72
C THR A 62 -6.95 26.80 0.87
N PRO A 63 -6.74 26.87 -0.46
CA PRO A 63 -6.82 25.71 -1.32
C PRO A 63 -5.80 24.64 -0.92
N VAL A 64 -6.22 23.37 -0.95
CA VAL A 64 -5.40 22.23 -0.53
C VAL A 64 -5.11 21.34 -1.71
N VAL A 65 -3.86 20.92 -1.90
CA VAL A 65 -3.49 19.86 -2.87
C VAL A 65 -3.33 18.55 -2.14
N VAL A 66 -4.02 17.54 -2.63
CA VAL A 66 -4.04 16.19 -2.06
C VAL A 66 -3.47 15.19 -3.08
N GLY A 67 -2.57 14.33 -2.63
CA GLY A 67 -2.02 13.26 -3.44
C GLY A 67 -3.05 12.17 -3.73
N ARG A 68 -2.99 11.63 -4.94
CA ARG A 68 -3.71 10.42 -5.32
C ARG A 68 -2.81 9.49 -6.12
N PRO A 69 -3.01 8.18 -6.06
CA PRO A 69 -2.28 7.26 -6.93
C PRO A 69 -2.66 7.51 -8.41
N ALA A 70 -1.81 7.04 -9.31
CA ALA A 70 -2.11 7.03 -10.75
C ALA A 70 -3.33 6.14 -11.02
N ARG A 71 -3.41 4.99 -10.31
CA ARG A 71 -4.54 4.06 -10.37
C ARG A 71 -4.94 3.63 -8.96
N PHE A 72 -6.24 3.67 -8.64
CA PHE A 72 -6.75 3.07 -7.42
C PHE A 72 -6.90 1.56 -7.58
N VAL A 73 -6.51 0.81 -6.53
CA VAL A 73 -6.67 -0.65 -6.50
C VAL A 73 -8.16 -0.99 -6.51
N ARG A 74 -8.59 -1.78 -7.47
CA ARG A 74 -9.93 -2.38 -7.48
C ARG A 74 -9.88 -3.76 -6.84
N ASN A 75 -10.84 -4.07 -5.98
CA ASN A 75 -10.95 -5.37 -5.31
C ASN A 75 -10.94 -6.55 -6.27
N SER A 76 -10.31 -7.62 -5.80
CA SER A 76 -10.41 -9.05 -6.12
C SER A 76 -10.59 -9.50 -7.58
N LEU A 77 -10.98 -8.65 -8.52
CA LEU A 77 -11.11 -8.95 -9.95
C LEU A 77 -10.21 -8.10 -10.85
N GLY A 78 -9.27 -7.34 -10.27
CA GLY A 78 -8.01 -6.94 -10.92
C GLY A 78 -8.06 -5.94 -12.08
N GLN A 79 -9.18 -5.36 -12.48
CA GLN A 79 -9.20 -4.41 -13.60
C GLN A 79 -9.36 -2.97 -13.10
N ALA A 80 -8.26 -2.20 -13.13
CA ALA A 80 -8.30 -0.75 -13.02
C ALA A 80 -9.05 -0.17 -14.24
N SER A 81 -9.93 0.81 -14.03
CA SER A 81 -10.63 1.52 -15.09
C SER A 81 -10.75 2.99 -14.73
N ASP A 82 -10.80 3.86 -15.74
CA ASP A 82 -10.98 5.31 -15.54
C ASP A 82 -12.26 5.63 -14.76
N ALA A 83 -13.30 4.83 -14.92
CA ALA A 83 -14.54 4.97 -14.16
C ALA A 83 -14.35 4.65 -12.67
N ALA A 84 -13.54 3.63 -12.33
CA ALA A 84 -13.22 3.29 -10.95
C ALA A 84 -12.34 4.36 -10.30
N ASP A 85 -11.38 4.91 -11.02
CA ASP A 85 -10.53 6.01 -10.55
C ASP A 85 -11.36 7.27 -10.30
N THR A 86 -12.26 7.64 -11.22
CA THR A 86 -13.18 8.78 -11.08
C THR A 86 -14.09 8.60 -9.86
N PHE A 87 -14.62 7.40 -9.65
CA PHE A 87 -15.44 7.06 -8.50
C PHE A 87 -14.65 7.19 -7.18
N ALA A 88 -13.44 6.65 -7.13
CA ALA A 88 -12.57 6.72 -5.95
C ALA A 88 -12.19 8.16 -5.59
N VAL A 89 -11.85 8.98 -6.59
CA VAL A 89 -11.56 10.42 -6.41
C VAL A 89 -12.78 11.15 -5.88
N GLY A 90 -13.98 10.87 -6.41
CA GLY A 90 -15.24 11.45 -5.92
C GLY A 90 -15.49 11.11 -4.45
N ARG A 91 -15.27 9.86 -4.03
CA ARG A 91 -15.38 9.45 -2.62
C ARG A 91 -14.35 10.13 -1.73
N LEU A 92 -13.11 10.23 -2.20
CA LEU A 92 -12.05 10.91 -1.47
C LEU A 92 -12.37 12.40 -1.29
N ALA A 93 -12.82 13.08 -2.35
CA ALA A 93 -13.26 14.47 -2.29
C ALA A 93 -14.40 14.68 -1.29
N ALA A 94 -15.41 13.78 -1.29
CA ALA A 94 -16.52 13.82 -0.34
C ALA A 94 -16.04 13.63 1.12
N ALA A 95 -15.09 12.72 1.35
CA ALA A 95 -14.50 12.48 2.65
C ALA A 95 -13.73 13.71 3.17
N LEU A 96 -12.90 14.32 2.31
CA LEU A 96 -12.11 15.51 2.64
C LEU A 96 -13.01 16.72 2.95
N LYS A 97 -14.09 16.89 2.17
CA LYS A 97 -15.10 17.91 2.45
C LYS A 97 -15.79 17.68 3.81
N GLY A 98 -16.10 16.41 4.12
CA GLY A 98 -16.65 16.02 5.43
C GLY A 98 -15.68 16.27 6.60
N ALA A 99 -14.37 16.21 6.35
CA ALA A 99 -13.31 16.55 7.31
C ALA A 99 -13.05 18.07 7.45
N GLY A 100 -13.80 18.92 6.72
CA GLY A 100 -13.68 20.37 6.79
C GLY A 100 -12.71 21.00 5.80
N LEU A 101 -12.29 20.27 4.75
CA LEU A 101 -11.45 20.74 3.67
C LEU A 101 -12.34 21.01 2.43
N PRO A 102 -12.85 22.25 2.23
CA PRO A 102 -13.88 22.50 1.23
C PRO A 102 -13.38 22.48 -0.21
N ASP A 103 -12.17 23.02 -0.44
CA ASP A 103 -11.57 23.14 -1.77
C ASP A 103 -10.29 22.32 -1.85
N VAL A 104 -10.39 21.11 -2.44
CA VAL A 104 -9.24 20.26 -2.67
C VAL A 104 -8.99 20.09 -4.16
N GLN A 105 -7.73 20.17 -4.55
CA GLN A 105 -7.26 19.78 -5.86
C GLN A 105 -6.42 18.51 -5.72
N PHE A 106 -6.49 17.64 -6.73
CA PHE A 106 -5.72 16.40 -6.72
C PHE A 106 -4.49 16.52 -7.62
N GLU A 107 -3.40 15.89 -7.15
CA GLU A 107 -2.20 15.67 -7.93
C GLU A 107 -1.83 14.18 -7.88
N PHE A 108 -1.26 13.67 -8.95
CA PHE A 108 -0.71 12.31 -8.92
C PHE A 108 0.51 12.24 -8.00
N GLU A 109 0.57 11.23 -7.13
CA GLU A 109 1.67 11.02 -6.20
C GLU A 109 3.05 10.98 -6.92
N PRO A 110 3.22 10.23 -8.05
CA PRO A 110 4.50 10.24 -8.76
C PRO A 110 4.83 11.59 -9.42
N VAL A 111 3.83 12.37 -9.84
CA VAL A 111 4.06 13.73 -10.36
C VAL A 111 4.53 14.65 -9.25
N ALA A 112 3.93 14.55 -8.07
CA ALA A 112 4.40 15.29 -6.89
C ALA A 112 5.85 14.91 -6.55
N ALA A 113 6.20 13.63 -6.54
CA ALA A 113 7.58 13.20 -6.31
C ALA A 113 8.55 13.80 -7.34
N ALA A 114 8.13 13.90 -8.61
CA ALA A 114 8.92 14.54 -9.66
C ALA A 114 9.19 16.03 -9.37
N PHE A 115 8.22 16.78 -8.86
CA PHE A 115 8.42 18.19 -8.51
C PHE A 115 9.41 18.36 -7.35
N ALA A 116 9.44 17.44 -6.41
CA ALA A 116 10.47 17.43 -5.37
C ALA A 116 11.87 17.18 -5.95
N TYR A 117 11.99 16.18 -6.83
CA TYR A 117 13.24 15.84 -7.51
C TYR A 117 13.74 17.02 -8.37
N GLU A 118 12.85 17.68 -9.10
CA GLU A 118 13.16 18.84 -9.96
C GLU A 118 13.94 19.93 -9.23
N GLN A 119 13.71 20.12 -7.92
CA GLN A 119 14.41 21.15 -7.14
C GLN A 119 15.93 20.89 -7.05
N THR A 120 16.37 19.67 -7.28
CA THR A 120 17.78 19.28 -7.23
C THR A 120 18.48 19.45 -8.58
N LEU A 121 17.73 19.70 -9.67
CA LEU A 121 18.25 19.70 -11.03
C LEU A 121 18.83 21.06 -11.42
N THR A 122 19.92 20.99 -12.19
CA THR A 122 20.59 22.15 -12.81
C THR A 122 20.37 22.24 -14.32
N HIS A 123 19.77 21.21 -14.93
CA HIS A 123 19.41 21.12 -16.35
C HIS A 123 18.11 20.32 -16.50
N ASP A 124 17.51 20.41 -17.68
CA ASP A 124 16.28 19.69 -17.95
C ASP A 124 16.57 18.21 -18.24
N GLU A 125 15.75 17.32 -17.71
CA GLU A 125 15.85 15.86 -17.87
C GLU A 125 14.49 15.27 -18.24
N LEU A 126 14.50 14.18 -19.01
CA LEU A 126 13.37 13.27 -19.17
C LEU A 126 13.47 12.17 -18.12
N VAL A 127 12.53 12.16 -17.18
CA VAL A 127 12.61 11.33 -15.98
C VAL A 127 11.45 10.35 -15.91
N LEU A 128 11.74 9.10 -15.55
CA LEU A 128 10.76 8.14 -15.08
C LEU A 128 10.74 8.17 -13.55
N ILE A 129 9.59 8.48 -12.97
CA ILE A 129 9.34 8.37 -11.54
C ILE A 129 8.64 7.05 -11.27
N GLY A 130 9.12 6.29 -10.29
CA GLY A 130 8.43 5.13 -9.72
C GLY A 130 8.16 5.35 -8.25
N ASP A 131 6.88 5.44 -7.87
CA ASP A 131 6.44 5.58 -6.48
C ASP A 131 5.85 4.25 -5.98
N PHE A 132 6.49 3.68 -4.97
CA PHE A 132 6.17 2.36 -4.41
C PHE A 132 5.55 2.51 -3.01
N GLY A 133 4.23 2.64 -2.97
CA GLY A 133 3.46 2.71 -1.73
C GLY A 133 3.29 1.34 -1.04
N GLY A 134 2.31 1.26 -0.15
CA GLY A 134 1.90 -0.03 0.44
C GLY A 134 1.11 -0.88 -0.55
N GLY A 135 0.08 -0.31 -1.18
CA GLY A 135 -0.85 -1.06 -2.05
C GLY A 135 -0.68 -0.82 -3.54
N THR A 136 0.03 0.22 -3.98
CA THR A 136 0.19 0.59 -5.40
C THR A 136 1.63 0.88 -5.75
N SER A 137 2.00 0.58 -6.99
CA SER A 137 3.21 1.08 -7.65
C SER A 137 2.76 1.97 -8.80
N ASP A 138 3.12 3.25 -8.73
CA ASP A 138 2.66 4.29 -9.62
C ASP A 138 3.84 4.88 -10.40
N PHE A 139 3.66 5.07 -11.71
CA PHE A 139 4.72 5.50 -12.62
C PHE A 139 4.32 6.75 -13.38
N CYS A 140 5.27 7.67 -13.56
CA CYS A 140 5.09 8.86 -14.36
C CYS A 140 6.33 9.13 -15.21
N LEU A 141 6.12 9.38 -16.50
CA LEU A 141 7.14 9.83 -17.44
C LEU A 141 6.91 11.30 -17.73
N LEU A 142 7.91 12.14 -17.45
CA LEU A 142 7.75 13.58 -17.59
C LEU A 142 9.08 14.31 -17.81
N HIS A 143 9.00 15.52 -18.37
CA HIS A 143 10.11 16.46 -18.41
C HIS A 143 10.15 17.29 -17.11
N VAL A 144 11.32 17.36 -16.51
CA VAL A 144 11.60 18.15 -15.28
C VAL A 144 12.91 18.91 -15.42
N GLY A 145 13.02 20.02 -14.72
CA GLY A 145 14.24 20.82 -14.68
C GLY A 145 13.98 22.32 -14.61
N PRO A 146 15.04 23.14 -14.60
CA PRO A 146 14.92 24.60 -14.50
C PRO A 146 14.01 25.20 -15.56
N GLY A 147 14.08 24.72 -16.82
CA GLY A 147 13.26 25.21 -17.92
C GLY A 147 11.78 24.83 -17.80
N MET A 148 11.47 23.82 -17.00
CA MET A 148 10.10 23.35 -16.79
C MET A 148 9.40 24.06 -15.62
N ARG A 149 10.14 24.67 -14.68
CA ARG A 149 9.57 25.29 -13.48
C ARG A 149 8.61 26.45 -13.79
N ASP A 150 8.88 27.18 -14.86
CA ASP A 150 8.09 28.35 -15.27
C ASP A 150 6.95 28.00 -16.22
N VAL A 151 6.76 26.72 -16.59
CA VAL A 151 5.65 26.27 -17.42
C VAL A 151 4.35 26.42 -16.62
N LYS A 152 3.45 27.28 -17.10
CA LYS A 152 2.19 27.61 -16.42
C LYS A 152 1.28 26.39 -16.26
N ASN A 153 1.20 25.56 -17.29
CA ASN A 153 0.41 24.35 -17.29
C ASN A 153 1.35 23.13 -17.15
N ARG A 154 1.61 22.73 -15.93
CA ARG A 154 2.52 21.61 -15.64
C ARG A 154 2.04 20.26 -16.21
N ALA A 155 0.75 20.13 -16.54
CA ALA A 155 0.24 18.94 -17.21
C ALA A 155 0.88 18.70 -18.58
N GLU A 156 1.37 19.76 -19.25
CA GLU A 156 2.06 19.66 -20.53
C GLU A 156 3.46 19.03 -20.42
N THR A 157 4.06 19.00 -19.23
CA THR A 157 5.35 18.35 -19.01
C THR A 157 5.20 16.83 -18.76
N ILE A 158 3.98 16.37 -18.49
CA ILE A 158 3.68 14.95 -18.24
C ILE A 158 3.42 14.27 -19.59
N ILE A 159 4.23 13.25 -19.89
CA ILE A 159 4.11 12.46 -21.13
C ILE A 159 3.13 11.32 -20.94
N ALA A 160 3.30 10.55 -19.84
CA ALA A 160 2.44 9.41 -19.54
C ALA A 160 2.41 9.12 -18.04
N VAL A 161 1.30 8.54 -17.59
CA VAL A 161 1.13 8.08 -16.19
C VAL A 161 0.50 6.69 -16.24
N SER A 162 1.01 5.77 -15.45
CA SER A 162 0.47 4.41 -15.30
C SER A 162 0.65 3.94 -13.85
N GLY A 163 0.01 2.82 -13.50
CA GLY A 163 0.17 2.23 -12.19
C GLY A 163 -0.42 0.83 -12.12
N VAL A 164 0.03 0.07 -11.13
CA VAL A 164 -0.46 -1.28 -10.83
C VAL A 164 -0.80 -1.38 -9.34
N GLY A 165 -1.85 -2.13 -9.03
CA GLY A 165 -2.33 -2.35 -7.66
C GLY A 165 -1.50 -3.38 -6.89
N LEU A 166 -0.18 -3.28 -6.96
CA LEU A 166 0.79 -4.17 -6.33
C LEU A 166 1.95 -3.35 -5.78
N ALA A 167 2.28 -3.54 -4.52
CA ALA A 167 3.45 -2.98 -3.86
C ALA A 167 3.75 -3.71 -2.53
N GLY A 168 4.14 -2.99 -1.49
CA GLY A 168 4.59 -3.53 -0.20
C GLY A 168 3.64 -4.54 0.43
N ASP A 169 2.33 -4.31 0.36
CA ASP A 169 1.30 -5.20 0.94
C ASP A 169 1.27 -6.57 0.24
N ALA A 170 1.53 -6.59 -1.09
CA ALA A 170 1.60 -7.85 -1.84
C ALA A 170 2.88 -8.64 -1.46
N PHE A 171 3.99 -7.96 -1.23
CA PHE A 171 5.22 -8.58 -0.77
C PHE A 171 5.09 -9.12 0.66
N ASP A 172 4.42 -8.39 1.55
CA ASP A 172 4.08 -8.86 2.91
C ASP A 172 3.20 -10.11 2.85
N ALA A 173 2.23 -10.13 1.94
CA ALA A 173 1.36 -11.30 1.73
C ALA A 173 2.14 -12.57 1.38
N ARG A 174 3.25 -12.46 0.64
CA ARG A 174 4.14 -13.59 0.34
C ARG A 174 4.87 -14.10 1.58
N ILE A 175 5.36 -13.20 2.42
CA ILE A 175 5.97 -13.60 3.70
C ILE A 175 4.93 -14.29 4.60
N VAL A 176 3.73 -13.75 4.70
CA VAL A 176 2.62 -14.40 5.44
C VAL A 176 2.34 -15.79 4.86
N GLU A 177 2.29 -15.93 3.55
CA GLU A 177 1.98 -17.20 2.87
C GLU A 177 3.00 -18.28 3.15
N HIS A 178 4.29 -17.94 3.14
CA HIS A 178 5.40 -18.90 3.24
C HIS A 178 5.91 -19.10 4.65
N CYS A 179 5.83 -18.09 5.52
CA CYS A 179 6.42 -18.14 6.86
C CYS A 179 5.40 -18.25 8.00
N ILE A 180 4.25 -17.60 7.85
CA ILE A 180 3.24 -17.51 8.93
C ILE A 180 2.15 -18.58 8.77
N ALA A 181 1.50 -18.61 7.60
CA ALA A 181 0.33 -19.46 7.36
C ALA A 181 0.59 -20.96 7.59
N PRO A 182 1.76 -21.52 7.21
CA PRO A 182 2.07 -22.94 7.49
C PRO A 182 2.11 -23.24 8.99
N GLN A 183 2.62 -22.34 9.82
CA GLN A 183 2.72 -22.49 11.27
C GLN A 183 1.40 -22.18 12.01
N LEU A 184 0.36 -21.85 11.24
CA LEU A 184 -1.03 -21.68 11.70
C LEU A 184 -1.95 -22.74 11.08
N GLY A 185 -1.40 -23.87 10.60
CA GLY A 185 -2.13 -25.04 10.11
C GLY A 185 -2.55 -24.99 8.64
N LYS A 186 -2.01 -24.05 7.82
CA LYS A 186 -2.23 -24.06 6.37
C LYS A 186 -1.65 -25.35 5.75
N GLY A 187 -2.45 -26.01 4.91
CA GLY A 187 -2.03 -27.23 4.23
C GLY A 187 -2.23 -28.51 5.05
N THR A 188 -2.74 -28.41 6.28
CA THR A 188 -3.11 -29.57 7.10
C THR A 188 -4.55 -30.01 6.82
N SER A 189 -4.97 -31.13 7.41
CA SER A 189 -6.32 -31.63 7.31
C SER A 189 -6.92 -31.93 8.70
N TYR A 190 -8.23 -32.10 8.74
CA TYR A 190 -8.97 -32.48 9.94
C TYR A 190 -9.93 -33.64 9.66
N LYS A 191 -10.26 -34.45 10.66
CA LYS A 191 -11.20 -35.54 10.57
C LYS A 191 -12.65 -35.04 10.57
N SER A 192 -13.44 -35.48 9.58
CA SER A 192 -14.89 -35.26 9.52
C SER A 192 -15.57 -36.61 9.25
N GLY A 193 -15.97 -37.31 10.33
CA GLY A 193 -16.34 -38.73 10.26
C GLY A 193 -15.16 -39.57 9.79
N ASP A 194 -15.35 -40.35 8.74
CA ASP A 194 -14.33 -41.23 8.15
C ASP A 194 -13.45 -40.53 7.09
N LYS A 195 -13.65 -39.23 6.87
CA LYS A 195 -12.93 -38.46 5.83
C LYS A 195 -11.92 -37.48 6.42
N ASP A 196 -10.79 -37.32 5.73
CA ASP A 196 -9.87 -36.22 5.94
C ASP A 196 -10.27 -35.05 5.01
N LEU A 197 -10.57 -33.90 5.59
CA LEU A 197 -10.89 -32.70 4.85
C LEU A 197 -9.77 -31.65 5.04
N PRO A 198 -9.41 -30.93 4.01
CA PRO A 198 -8.37 -29.88 4.13
C PRO A 198 -8.87 -28.75 5.03
N THR A 199 -7.96 -28.17 5.80
CA THR A 199 -8.23 -26.92 6.54
C THR A 199 -8.68 -25.84 5.55
N PRO A 200 -9.76 -25.07 5.85
CA PRO A 200 -10.35 -24.12 4.90
C PRO A 200 -9.37 -23.06 4.41
N SER A 201 -9.05 -23.04 3.12
CA SER A 201 -8.05 -22.16 2.52
C SER A 201 -8.41 -20.68 2.58
N TRP A 202 -9.70 -20.34 2.54
CA TRP A 202 -10.18 -18.95 2.55
C TRP A 202 -9.75 -18.15 3.79
N ILE A 203 -9.51 -18.82 4.92
CA ILE A 203 -9.01 -18.17 6.14
C ILE A 203 -7.60 -17.64 5.88
N TYR A 204 -6.73 -18.45 5.28
CA TYR A 204 -5.36 -18.08 4.97
C TYR A 204 -5.28 -17.07 3.82
N ASP A 205 -6.23 -17.10 2.87
CA ASP A 205 -6.36 -16.07 1.85
C ASP A 205 -6.75 -14.70 2.44
N SER A 206 -7.55 -14.72 3.51
CA SER A 206 -7.86 -13.52 4.28
C SER A 206 -6.70 -13.06 5.16
N LEU A 207 -5.90 -14.00 5.71
CA LEU A 207 -4.69 -13.73 6.47
C LEU A 207 -3.64 -12.97 5.65
N LYS A 208 -3.51 -13.27 4.37
CA LYS A 208 -2.62 -12.58 3.43
C LYS A 208 -3.00 -11.12 3.17
N ARG A 209 -4.21 -10.71 3.53
CA ARG A 209 -4.74 -9.37 3.32
C ARG A 209 -4.98 -8.71 4.67
N TRP A 210 -4.01 -7.96 5.15
CA TRP A 210 -4.06 -7.37 6.49
C TRP A 210 -5.34 -6.59 6.79
N HIS A 211 -5.91 -5.90 5.79
CA HIS A 211 -7.17 -5.18 5.89
C HIS A 211 -8.41 -6.09 6.06
N GLN A 212 -8.28 -7.39 5.76
CA GLN A 212 -9.37 -8.37 5.92
C GLN A 212 -9.34 -9.15 7.23
N LEU A 213 -8.26 -9.04 8.01
CA LEU A 213 -8.10 -9.82 9.26
C LEU A 213 -9.23 -9.58 10.25
N SER A 214 -9.65 -8.33 10.41
CA SER A 214 -10.75 -8.00 11.33
C SER A 214 -12.08 -8.63 10.95
N PHE A 215 -12.27 -9.01 9.69
CA PHE A 215 -13.48 -9.71 9.21
C PHE A 215 -13.48 -11.22 9.52
N LEU A 216 -12.32 -11.79 9.86
CA LEU A 216 -12.22 -13.18 10.31
C LEU A 216 -12.85 -13.39 11.70
N ASN A 217 -12.87 -12.37 12.56
CA ASN A 217 -13.38 -12.48 13.92
C ASN A 217 -14.92 -12.50 13.96
N THR A 218 -15.52 -13.54 13.40
CA THR A 218 -16.96 -13.79 13.45
C THR A 218 -17.27 -15.02 14.30
N TYR A 219 -18.49 -15.07 14.85
CA TYR A 219 -18.94 -16.26 15.58
C TYR A 219 -18.79 -17.55 14.73
N LYS A 220 -19.14 -17.48 13.44
CA LYS A 220 -19.05 -18.62 12.51
C LYS A 220 -17.61 -19.13 12.34
N THR A 221 -16.67 -18.22 12.15
CA THR A 221 -15.24 -18.55 11.98
C THR A 221 -14.68 -19.16 13.25
N ARG A 222 -14.95 -18.53 14.40
CA ARG A 222 -14.48 -19.03 15.71
C ARG A 222 -15.02 -20.42 15.98
N LYS A 223 -16.33 -20.59 15.87
CA LYS A 223 -16.98 -21.89 16.11
C LYS A 223 -16.44 -22.99 15.19
N MET A 224 -16.23 -22.68 13.92
CA MET A 224 -15.63 -23.62 12.98
C MET A 224 -14.21 -24.02 13.40
N LEU A 225 -13.34 -23.08 13.81
CA LEU A 225 -11.98 -23.38 14.25
C LEU A 225 -11.96 -24.16 15.57
N GLU A 226 -12.88 -23.86 16.50
CA GLU A 226 -13.08 -24.64 17.73
C GLU A 226 -13.50 -26.10 17.45
N ASP A 227 -14.34 -26.29 16.44
CA ASP A 227 -14.82 -27.64 16.08
C ASP A 227 -13.77 -28.47 15.33
N ILE A 228 -12.98 -27.86 14.45
CA ILE A 228 -11.96 -28.58 13.67
C ILE A 228 -10.64 -28.76 14.43
N GLY A 229 -10.30 -27.84 15.33
CA GLY A 229 -9.01 -27.83 16.05
C GLY A 229 -8.69 -29.18 16.71
N PRO A 230 -9.56 -29.71 17.59
CA PRO A 230 -9.29 -30.99 18.30
C PRO A 230 -9.15 -32.23 17.40
N VAL A 231 -9.69 -32.17 16.20
CA VAL A 231 -9.67 -33.28 15.22
C VAL A 231 -8.73 -32.99 14.03
N SER A 232 -7.98 -31.92 14.10
CA SER A 232 -6.97 -31.52 13.10
C SER A 232 -5.69 -32.38 13.26
N GLN A 233 -4.93 -32.49 12.17
CA GLN A 233 -3.56 -33.02 12.20
C GLN A 233 -2.57 -32.09 12.91
N ALA A 234 -2.92 -30.79 13.06
CA ALA A 234 -2.11 -29.77 13.72
C ALA A 234 -2.97 -28.97 14.72
N PRO A 235 -3.40 -29.59 15.84
CA PRO A 235 -4.33 -28.95 16.77
C PRO A 235 -3.76 -27.68 17.42
N ASP A 236 -2.46 -27.66 17.73
CA ASP A 236 -1.80 -26.50 18.33
C ASP A 236 -1.72 -25.31 17.35
N ASP A 237 -1.47 -25.58 16.07
CA ASP A 237 -1.45 -24.55 15.03
C ASP A 237 -2.83 -23.94 14.82
N ILE A 238 -3.89 -24.76 14.84
CA ILE A 238 -5.28 -24.27 14.75
C ILE A 238 -5.66 -23.48 16.01
N ALA A 239 -5.20 -23.90 17.18
CA ALA A 239 -5.39 -23.13 18.42
C ALA A 239 -4.65 -21.76 18.36
N ALA A 240 -3.44 -21.72 17.81
CA ALA A 240 -2.69 -20.49 17.56
C ALA A 240 -3.41 -19.56 16.55
N LEU A 241 -3.98 -20.13 15.47
CA LEU A 241 -4.79 -19.39 14.49
C LEU A 241 -6.05 -18.81 15.14
N LEU A 242 -6.76 -19.59 15.95
CA LEU A 242 -7.94 -19.13 16.69
C LEU A 242 -7.55 -17.99 17.65
N HIS A 243 -6.45 -18.14 18.38
CA HIS A 243 -5.91 -17.10 19.27
C HIS A 243 -5.58 -15.81 18.51
N LEU A 244 -4.91 -15.90 17.35
CA LEU A 244 -4.61 -14.75 16.48
C LEU A 244 -5.88 -13.95 16.15
N ILE A 245 -6.96 -14.67 15.79
CA ILE A 245 -8.23 -14.06 15.37
C ILE A 245 -8.98 -13.46 16.57
N VAL A 246 -9.13 -14.20 17.65
CA VAL A 246 -9.92 -13.81 18.83
C VAL A 246 -9.28 -12.62 19.55
N GLU A 247 -7.97 -12.67 19.75
CA GLU A 247 -7.20 -11.60 20.42
C GLU A 247 -6.79 -10.47 19.48
N ASN A 248 -7.27 -10.48 18.22
CA ASN A 248 -6.99 -9.46 17.21
C ASN A 248 -5.47 -9.16 17.03
N ARG A 249 -4.61 -10.20 17.09
CA ARG A 249 -3.15 -10.06 16.99
C ARG A 249 -2.63 -9.88 15.57
N GLY A 250 -3.51 -9.68 14.61
CA GLY A 250 -3.14 -9.49 13.21
C GLY A 250 -2.25 -8.28 12.95
N PHE A 251 -2.44 -7.19 13.70
CA PHE A 251 -1.58 -6.00 13.59
C PHE A 251 -0.14 -6.30 14.03
N ASP A 252 0.03 -6.96 15.17
CA ASP A 252 1.35 -7.30 15.70
C ASP A 252 2.07 -8.29 14.75
N MET A 253 1.32 -9.24 14.19
CA MET A 253 1.81 -10.16 13.17
C MET A 253 2.36 -9.39 11.95
N TYR A 254 1.58 -8.47 11.39
CA TYR A 254 2.01 -7.70 10.22
C TYR A 254 3.18 -6.77 10.52
N ARG A 255 3.28 -6.19 11.70
CA ARG A 255 4.48 -5.45 12.12
C ARG A 255 5.73 -6.32 12.11
N SER A 256 5.63 -7.58 12.53
CA SER A 256 6.75 -8.53 12.48
C SER A 256 7.13 -8.86 11.03
N VAL A 257 6.14 -9.04 10.16
CA VAL A 257 6.34 -9.27 8.72
C VAL A 257 6.99 -8.08 8.04
N GLU A 258 6.47 -6.88 8.23
CA GLU A 258 7.03 -5.64 7.70
C GLU A 258 8.47 -5.41 8.16
N ALA A 259 8.72 -5.61 9.46
CA ALA A 259 10.08 -5.50 9.99
C ALA A 259 11.05 -6.52 9.36
N ALA A 260 10.58 -7.74 9.06
CA ALA A 260 11.39 -8.74 8.35
C ALA A 260 11.66 -8.31 6.90
N LYS A 261 10.65 -7.82 6.18
CA LYS A 261 10.79 -7.26 4.83
C LYS A 261 11.81 -6.11 4.78
N VAL A 262 11.72 -5.17 5.72
CA VAL A 262 12.67 -4.05 5.81
C VAL A 262 14.10 -4.55 6.06
N ARG A 263 14.30 -5.53 6.95
CA ARG A 263 15.65 -6.13 7.15
C ARG A 263 16.16 -6.83 5.91
N LEU A 264 15.31 -7.52 5.15
CA LEU A 264 15.70 -8.16 3.88
C LEU A 264 16.11 -7.17 2.79
N SER A 265 15.73 -5.89 2.87
CA SER A 265 16.24 -4.88 1.95
C SER A 265 17.74 -4.59 2.13
N ALA A 266 18.30 -4.87 3.32
CA ALA A 266 19.69 -4.58 3.65
C ALA A 266 20.54 -5.84 3.96
N SER A 267 19.90 -7.01 4.15
CA SER A 267 20.59 -8.24 4.61
C SER A 267 20.17 -9.43 3.76
N ASP A 268 21.08 -10.40 3.58
CA ASP A 268 20.83 -11.60 2.77
C ASP A 268 19.93 -12.62 3.46
N SER A 269 19.67 -12.44 4.76
CA SER A 269 18.73 -13.24 5.52
C SER A 269 18.24 -12.48 6.75
N THR A 270 17.09 -12.89 7.28
CA THR A 270 16.55 -12.39 8.54
C THR A 270 15.79 -13.47 9.30
N LEU A 271 15.75 -13.35 10.61
CA LEU A 271 14.83 -14.11 11.44
C LEU A 271 13.52 -13.32 11.55
N LEU A 272 12.41 -13.93 11.10
CA LEU A 272 11.06 -13.48 11.37
C LEU A 272 10.60 -14.15 12.66
N GLU A 273 10.25 -13.35 13.65
CA GLU A 273 9.70 -13.83 14.93
C GLU A 273 8.37 -13.15 15.20
N PHE A 274 7.38 -13.96 15.54
CA PHE A 274 6.10 -13.45 16.05
C PHE A 274 5.62 -14.32 17.21
N LYS A 275 5.64 -13.75 18.42
CA LYS A 275 5.25 -14.43 19.66
C LYS A 275 4.12 -13.67 20.35
N SER A 276 3.00 -14.34 20.60
CA SER A 276 1.85 -13.75 21.29
C SER A 276 0.94 -14.85 21.85
N GLY A 277 0.87 -15.00 23.16
CA GLY A 277 0.04 -16.03 23.80
C GLY A 277 0.39 -17.44 23.31
N LEU A 278 -0.56 -18.09 22.62
CA LEU A 278 -0.37 -19.42 22.04
C LEU A 278 0.47 -19.41 20.75
N ILE A 279 0.79 -18.25 20.20
CA ILE A 279 1.51 -18.14 18.95
C ILE A 279 3.02 -18.09 19.25
N ASN A 280 3.78 -18.97 18.62
CA ASN A 280 5.23 -18.97 18.63
C ASN A 280 5.75 -19.29 17.24
N ILE A 281 5.86 -18.26 16.39
CA ILE A 281 6.30 -18.39 15.01
C ILE A 281 7.73 -17.90 14.90
N GLU A 282 8.61 -18.73 14.37
CA GLU A 282 9.98 -18.42 14.02
C GLU A 282 10.29 -18.96 12.62
N SER A 283 10.86 -18.10 11.75
CA SER A 283 11.25 -18.47 10.40
C SER A 283 12.52 -17.75 9.99
N ASN A 284 13.53 -18.48 9.58
CA ASN A 284 14.67 -17.91 8.88
C ASN A 284 14.28 -17.68 7.41
N VAL A 285 14.35 -16.45 6.97
CA VAL A 285 13.99 -16.04 5.61
C VAL A 285 15.26 -15.60 4.89
N ALA A 286 15.67 -16.33 3.84
CA ALA A 286 16.71 -15.86 2.94
C ALA A 286 16.14 -14.86 1.94
N ARG A 287 16.93 -13.84 1.56
CA ARG A 287 16.53 -12.88 0.53
C ARG A 287 16.22 -13.58 -0.80
N ALA A 288 17.03 -14.57 -1.18
CA ALA A 288 16.81 -15.31 -2.41
C ALA A 288 15.43 -16.02 -2.44
N ASP A 289 14.98 -16.55 -1.30
CA ASP A 289 13.65 -17.14 -1.20
C ASP A 289 12.56 -16.07 -1.32
N PHE A 290 12.73 -14.95 -0.61
CA PHE A 290 11.82 -13.82 -0.68
C PHE A 290 11.71 -13.27 -2.11
N ASP A 291 12.83 -13.04 -2.78
CA ASP A 291 12.87 -12.57 -4.17
C ASP A 291 12.15 -13.56 -5.11
N ALA A 292 12.33 -14.87 -4.90
CA ALA A 292 11.60 -15.89 -5.64
C ALA A 292 10.09 -15.87 -5.38
N TRP A 293 9.66 -15.62 -4.14
CA TRP A 293 8.24 -15.54 -3.79
C TRP A 293 7.54 -14.33 -4.42
N ILE A 294 8.22 -13.19 -4.50
CA ILE A 294 7.67 -11.94 -5.06
C ILE A 294 7.88 -11.80 -6.57
N ALA A 295 8.56 -12.75 -7.22
CA ALA A 295 8.87 -12.69 -8.66
C ALA A 295 7.63 -12.46 -9.56
N PRO A 296 6.44 -13.06 -9.29
CA PRO A 296 5.25 -12.77 -10.08
C PRO A 296 4.84 -11.30 -10.01
N GLU A 297 4.85 -10.69 -8.82
CA GLU A 297 4.52 -9.27 -8.60
C GLU A 297 5.54 -8.35 -9.28
N LEU A 298 6.84 -8.71 -9.19
CA LEU A 298 7.91 -8.00 -9.89
C LEU A 298 7.69 -8.02 -11.40
N GLY A 299 7.25 -9.16 -11.96
CA GLY A 299 6.90 -9.28 -13.38
C GLY A 299 5.76 -8.36 -13.80
N GLU A 300 4.72 -8.21 -12.98
CA GLU A 300 3.61 -7.30 -13.25
C GLU A 300 4.04 -5.82 -13.18
N ILE A 301 4.89 -5.45 -12.21
CA ILE A 301 5.49 -4.13 -12.10
C ILE A 301 6.32 -3.84 -13.36
N ALA A 302 7.17 -4.76 -13.77
CA ALA A 302 7.99 -4.67 -14.95
C ALA A 302 7.16 -4.46 -16.23
N ASN A 303 6.11 -5.26 -16.41
CA ASN A 303 5.18 -5.14 -17.55
C ASN A 303 4.44 -3.78 -17.55
N CYS A 304 4.11 -3.23 -16.38
CA CYS A 304 3.49 -1.92 -16.27
C CYS A 304 4.43 -0.81 -16.77
N VAL A 305 5.72 -0.89 -16.45
CA VAL A 305 6.75 0.04 -16.92
C VAL A 305 6.97 -0.09 -18.43
N ASP A 306 7.10 -1.32 -18.94
CA ASP A 306 7.28 -1.58 -20.37
C ASP A 306 6.10 -1.02 -21.17
N LYS A 307 4.87 -1.28 -20.71
CA LYS A 307 3.66 -0.74 -21.32
C LYS A 307 3.59 0.79 -21.29
N LEU A 308 4.02 1.44 -20.18
CA LEU A 308 4.06 2.90 -20.09
C LEU A 308 4.97 3.49 -21.16
N LEU A 309 6.15 2.88 -21.39
CA LEU A 309 7.10 3.32 -22.41
C LEU A 309 6.54 3.12 -23.82
N ASP A 310 5.94 1.96 -24.08
CA ASP A 310 5.32 1.63 -25.37
C ASP A 310 4.18 2.59 -25.70
N ASP A 311 3.26 2.82 -24.77
CA ASP A 311 2.12 3.74 -24.92
C ASP A 311 2.59 5.20 -25.17
N ALA A 312 3.73 5.58 -24.59
CA ALA A 312 4.38 6.88 -24.79
C ALA A 312 5.21 6.97 -26.09
N GLY A 313 5.42 5.88 -26.81
CA GLY A 313 6.34 5.82 -27.96
C GLY A 313 7.79 6.11 -27.59
N MET A 314 8.19 5.79 -26.37
CA MET A 314 9.52 6.09 -25.82
C MET A 314 10.35 4.83 -25.63
N SER A 315 11.66 4.92 -25.94
CA SER A 315 12.62 3.87 -25.59
C SER A 315 13.29 4.17 -24.26
N ALA A 316 13.66 3.13 -23.53
CA ALA A 316 14.39 3.23 -22.27
C ALA A 316 15.71 4.03 -22.39
N THR A 317 16.34 4.01 -23.58
CA THR A 317 17.59 4.74 -23.85
C THR A 317 17.43 6.26 -23.79
N LYS A 318 16.22 6.78 -24.08
CA LYS A 318 15.93 8.22 -24.05
C LYS A 318 15.69 8.77 -22.66
N ILE A 319 15.44 7.90 -21.68
CA ILE A 319 15.23 8.31 -20.30
C ILE A 319 16.58 8.72 -19.71
N ASP A 320 16.66 9.94 -19.18
CA ASP A 320 17.90 10.47 -18.60
C ASP A 320 18.08 9.93 -17.18
N ARG A 321 17.00 9.87 -16.38
CA ARG A 321 17.00 9.40 -14.99
C ARG A 321 15.76 8.59 -14.65
N VAL A 322 15.94 7.66 -13.72
CA VAL A 322 14.87 6.93 -13.06
C VAL A 322 14.92 7.25 -11.57
N PHE A 323 13.93 7.92 -11.07
CA PHE A 323 13.84 8.27 -9.65
C PHE A 323 12.82 7.36 -8.97
N LEU A 324 13.29 6.57 -7.99
CA LEU A 324 12.48 5.63 -7.25
C LEU A 324 12.21 6.18 -5.84
N THR A 325 10.94 6.19 -5.45
CA THR A 325 10.46 6.67 -4.14
C THR A 325 9.53 5.65 -3.48
N GLY A 326 9.23 5.86 -2.19
CA GLY A 326 8.42 4.95 -1.39
C GLY A 326 9.20 3.79 -0.79
N GLY A 327 8.64 3.19 0.28
CA GLY A 327 9.35 2.19 1.11
C GLY A 327 9.80 0.94 0.37
N SER A 328 9.00 0.46 -0.58
CA SER A 328 9.33 -0.75 -1.34
C SER A 328 10.42 -0.53 -2.40
N SER A 329 10.79 0.71 -2.71
CA SER A 329 11.92 1.02 -3.60
C SER A 329 13.29 0.64 -3.01
N PHE A 330 13.36 0.35 -1.71
CA PHE A 330 14.59 -0.14 -1.06
C PHE A 330 14.84 -1.64 -1.29
N ILE A 331 13.85 -2.39 -1.77
CA ILE A 331 14.01 -3.83 -2.04
C ILE A 331 14.92 -3.99 -3.27
N PRO A 332 16.05 -4.71 -3.17
CA PRO A 332 17.00 -4.87 -4.28
C PRO A 332 16.34 -5.40 -5.56
N ALA A 333 15.52 -6.43 -5.47
CA ALA A 333 14.83 -7.02 -6.62
C ALA A 333 13.85 -6.03 -7.32
N VAL A 334 13.29 -5.06 -6.60
CA VAL A 334 12.51 -3.97 -7.22
C VAL A 334 13.43 -3.03 -8.00
N ARG A 335 14.59 -2.67 -7.43
CA ARG A 335 15.57 -1.80 -8.12
C ARG A 335 16.15 -2.46 -9.35
N ASP A 336 16.37 -3.76 -9.33
CA ASP A 336 16.94 -4.53 -10.41
C ASP A 336 16.06 -4.47 -11.67
N ILE A 337 14.74 -4.42 -11.53
CA ILE A 337 13.79 -4.20 -12.65
C ILE A 337 14.21 -2.98 -13.49
N PHE A 338 14.56 -1.88 -12.81
CA PHE A 338 14.91 -0.62 -13.45
C PHE A 338 16.37 -0.59 -13.89
N ALA A 339 17.27 -1.18 -13.10
CA ALA A 339 18.68 -1.29 -13.46
C ALA A 339 18.89 -2.08 -14.77
N GLU A 340 18.15 -3.18 -14.95
CA GLU A 340 18.20 -4.00 -16.16
C GLU A 340 17.68 -3.27 -17.42
N ARG A 341 16.66 -2.40 -17.25
CA ARG A 341 16.01 -1.68 -18.37
C ARG A 341 16.73 -0.39 -18.74
N PHE A 342 17.18 0.35 -17.74
CA PHE A 342 17.66 1.72 -17.94
C PHE A 342 19.16 1.88 -17.71
N GLY A 343 19.80 0.94 -17.01
CA GLY A 343 21.19 1.04 -16.53
C GLY A 343 21.23 1.53 -15.07
N GLN A 344 22.12 0.93 -14.28
CA GLN A 344 22.29 1.27 -12.85
C GLN A 344 22.68 2.74 -12.64
N GLU A 345 23.42 3.33 -13.58
CA GLU A 345 23.91 4.71 -13.53
C GLU A 345 22.79 5.76 -13.66
N LYS A 346 21.66 5.36 -14.23
CA LYS A 346 20.48 6.24 -14.34
C LYS A 346 19.58 6.22 -13.12
N LEU A 347 19.75 5.24 -12.23
CA LEU A 347 18.95 5.14 -11.03
C LEU A 347 19.37 6.21 -10.03
N ALA A 348 18.44 7.09 -9.70
CA ALA A 348 18.56 8.08 -8.65
C ALA A 348 17.63 7.70 -7.49
N GLY A 349 18.05 8.03 -6.28
CA GLY A 349 17.25 7.91 -5.07
C GLY A 349 17.49 9.13 -4.18
N GLY A 350 16.65 9.34 -3.22
CA GLY A 350 16.77 10.41 -2.24
C GLY A 350 15.39 10.96 -1.85
N GLY A 351 15.17 11.14 -0.57
CA GLY A 351 13.87 11.62 -0.06
C GLY A 351 12.72 10.65 -0.27
N GLU A 352 12.99 9.34 -0.34
CA GLU A 352 12.03 8.28 -0.70
C GLU A 352 10.76 8.30 0.17
N LEU A 353 10.84 8.84 1.38
CA LEU A 353 9.71 8.93 2.31
C LEU A 353 9.03 10.30 2.35
N THR A 354 9.62 11.34 1.75
CA THR A 354 9.14 12.73 1.86
C THR A 354 8.90 13.43 0.53
N SER A 355 9.37 12.86 -0.58
CA SER A 355 9.31 13.48 -1.91
C SER A 355 7.87 13.83 -2.34
N VAL A 356 6.91 12.92 -2.12
CA VAL A 356 5.51 13.17 -2.46
C VAL A 356 4.95 14.36 -1.69
N ALA A 357 5.13 14.40 -0.36
CA ALA A 357 4.62 15.50 0.47
C ALA A 357 5.28 16.85 0.10
N THR A 358 6.60 16.84 -0.12
CA THR A 358 7.34 18.01 -0.57
C THR A 358 6.84 18.51 -1.92
N GLY A 359 6.64 17.60 -2.87
CA GLY A 359 6.15 17.91 -4.20
C GLY A 359 4.72 18.43 -4.21
N LEU A 360 3.83 17.88 -3.36
CA LEU A 360 2.47 18.40 -3.19
C LEU A 360 2.50 19.85 -2.69
N ALA A 361 3.37 20.18 -1.73
CA ALA A 361 3.53 21.54 -1.24
C ALA A 361 4.04 22.50 -2.34
N LEU A 362 4.99 22.03 -3.17
CA LEU A 362 5.49 22.81 -4.32
C LEU A 362 4.39 23.01 -5.37
N SER A 363 3.61 21.97 -5.69
CA SER A 363 2.47 22.04 -6.60
C SER A 363 1.41 23.04 -6.10
N ALA A 364 1.08 23.00 -4.81
CA ALA A 364 0.16 23.95 -4.18
C ALA A 364 0.66 25.39 -4.32
N ARG A 365 1.93 25.62 -3.97
CA ARG A 365 2.54 26.95 -4.10
C ARG A 365 2.47 27.46 -5.54
N GLN A 366 2.79 26.65 -6.53
CA GLN A 366 2.75 27.06 -7.94
C GLN A 366 1.33 27.37 -8.43
N ARG A 367 0.33 26.57 -8.03
CA ARG A 367 -1.06 26.73 -8.46
C ARG A 367 -1.76 27.93 -7.84
N PHE A 368 -1.37 28.31 -6.61
CA PHE A 368 -2.09 29.28 -5.80
C PHE A 368 -1.27 30.54 -5.48
N SER A 369 0.02 30.61 -5.86
CA SER A 369 0.77 31.85 -5.84
C SER A 369 0.48 32.61 -7.14
N ALA A 370 -0.62 33.38 -7.14
CA ALA A 370 -0.94 34.32 -8.21
C ALA A 370 -0.40 35.71 -7.87
#